data_5ab264c409997270a429b8ce90937579
#
_entry.id   5ab264c409997270a429b8ce90937579
#
_cell.length_a   1.000
_cell.length_b   1.000
_cell.length_c   1.000
_cell.angle_alpha   90.00
_cell.angle_beta   90.00
_cell.angle_gamma   90.00
#
_symmetry.space_group_name_H-M   'P 1'
#
loop_
_entity.id
_entity.type
_entity.pdbx_description
1 polymer ?
#
loop_
_entity_poly.entity_id
_entity_poly.type
_entity_poly.pdbx_seq_one_letter_code
_entity_poly.pdbx_strand_id
1 'polypeptide(L)'
;MKDERDRRGHEHSTHPQARSAPARSEFDFIERIRARARNIKRDASHQDSSLTPHPSSLISPSSLVTGIGDDAAVFRSEAGRDTVVTADLLVEDVDFFRRITEPASLGHKSLAVSLSDVAAMGARPRFALVSLGVPQTTWDSHFLDDFYEGFLALAAEHGVVLVGGDVSRSPDRIVIDSIVVGEVESDRAVLRSGARVGDQIFVTGALGGAAAGLRLLEKSLTLTEDLTHELPAEYDEIAARQTRPAPRVEWGAHVCEGRLATAMIDLSDGLSSDLAHLCRESGVGAVLDWSQIPVHPALSHASTLADNSFTHAVVGDAHQLARHGGEDFELLFTVHPRDLLKLPRELGGVAVTRVGEITEAGQGIKLLRHQRPEDLHPGGFDHFHPHR
;
A
#
# COMPACT_ATOMS: atom_id res chain seq x y z
N MET A 1 44.23 43.26 -56.60
CA MET A 1 44.04 43.52 -55.17
C MET A 1 42.72 42.89 -54.80
N LYS A 2 42.78 41.66 -54.35
CA LYS A 2 41.65 40.80 -54.06
C LYS A 2 41.79 40.28 -52.66
N ASP A 3 40.80 40.44 -51.93
CA ASP A 3 40.72 40.00 -50.54
C ASP A 3 39.97 38.67 -50.52
N GLU A 4 40.69 37.63 -50.13
CA GLU A 4 40.15 36.30 -49.81
C GLU A 4 39.86 36.23 -48.32
N ARG A 5 38.60 36.09 -47.93
CA ARG A 5 38.18 35.81 -46.55
C ARG A 5 37.49 34.46 -46.45
N ASP A 6 38.26 33.59 -46.00
CA ASP A 6 38.04 32.54 -45.01
C ASP A 6 36.58 32.14 -44.71
N ARG A 7 36.18 30.94 -45.19
CA ARG A 7 35.00 30.20 -44.79
C ARG A 7 35.40 29.15 -43.77
N ARG A 8 35.29 29.43 -42.49
CA ARG A 8 35.37 28.42 -41.46
C ARG A 8 33.99 27.79 -41.30
N GLY A 9 33.91 26.48 -41.60
CA GLY A 9 32.73 25.65 -41.35
C GLY A 9 32.49 25.50 -39.87
N HIS A 10 31.27 25.76 -39.46
CA HIS A 10 30.76 25.36 -38.14
C HIS A 10 30.39 23.88 -38.25
N GLU A 11 31.23 23.02 -37.66
CA GLU A 11 30.86 21.66 -37.34
C GLU A 11 29.79 21.69 -36.23
N HIS A 12 28.57 21.36 -36.61
CA HIS A 12 27.52 21.05 -35.64
C HIS A 12 27.89 19.75 -34.93
N SER A 13 28.42 19.89 -33.73
CA SER A 13 28.51 18.81 -32.77
C SER A 13 27.09 18.34 -32.42
N THR A 14 26.64 17.25 -33.05
CA THR A 14 25.45 16.51 -32.66
C THR A 14 25.78 15.75 -31.38
N HIS A 15 25.44 16.36 -30.24
CA HIS A 15 25.35 15.60 -29.01
C HIS A 15 24.32 14.46 -29.22
N PRO A 16 24.68 13.21 -28.90
CA PRO A 16 23.71 12.12 -28.94
C PRO A 16 22.58 12.46 -27.95
N GLN A 17 21.40 12.67 -28.47
CA GLN A 17 20.18 12.76 -27.63
C GLN A 17 20.13 11.50 -26.77
N ALA A 18 20.24 11.68 -25.46
CA ALA A 18 20.01 10.62 -24.51
C ALA A 18 18.61 10.06 -24.79
N ARG A 19 18.57 8.82 -25.29
CA ARG A 19 17.30 8.11 -25.45
C ARG A 19 16.68 8.04 -24.07
N SER A 20 15.58 8.74 -23.86
CA SER A 20 14.77 8.57 -22.67
C SER A 20 14.41 7.09 -22.56
N ALA A 21 14.75 6.47 -21.43
CA ALA A 21 14.29 5.12 -21.17
C ALA A 21 12.76 5.13 -21.28
N PRO A 22 12.12 4.08 -21.86
CA PRO A 22 10.66 4.01 -21.89
C PRO A 22 10.13 4.15 -20.47
N ALA A 23 9.04 4.91 -20.32
CA ALA A 23 8.34 5.05 -19.04
C ALA A 23 8.08 3.64 -18.51
N ARG A 24 8.57 3.34 -17.30
CA ARG A 24 8.47 2.03 -16.68
C ARG A 24 7.59 2.17 -15.46
N SER A 25 6.58 1.30 -15.32
CA SER A 25 5.80 1.28 -14.10
C SER A 25 6.67 0.84 -12.92
N GLU A 26 6.30 1.22 -11.72
CA GLU A 26 6.91 0.76 -10.47
C GLU A 26 6.93 -0.77 -10.41
N PHE A 27 5.82 -1.41 -10.80
CA PHE A 27 5.69 -2.87 -10.84
C PHE A 27 6.65 -3.54 -11.82
N ASP A 28 6.85 -3.00 -13.02
CA ASP A 28 7.86 -3.51 -13.97
C ASP A 28 9.28 -3.41 -13.39
N PHE A 29 9.54 -2.38 -12.58
CA PHE A 29 10.81 -2.25 -11.86
C PHE A 29 10.94 -3.32 -10.78
N ILE A 30 9.93 -3.51 -9.93
CA ILE A 30 9.90 -4.52 -8.86
C ILE A 30 10.07 -5.93 -9.44
N GLU A 31 9.35 -6.28 -10.51
CA GLU A 31 9.48 -7.58 -11.17
C GLU A 31 10.91 -7.84 -11.69
N ARG A 32 11.58 -6.82 -12.21
CA ARG A 32 12.99 -6.95 -12.63
C ARG A 32 13.93 -7.17 -11.46
N ILE A 33 13.71 -6.48 -10.33
CA ILE A 33 14.50 -6.69 -9.11
C ILE A 33 14.26 -8.09 -8.58
N ARG A 34 13.00 -8.55 -8.56
CA ARG A 34 12.61 -9.92 -8.17
C ARG A 34 13.32 -10.97 -9.03
N ALA A 35 13.34 -10.80 -10.35
CA ALA A 35 14.03 -11.71 -11.27
C ALA A 35 15.55 -11.76 -11.03
N ARG A 36 16.17 -10.59 -10.78
CA ARG A 36 17.61 -10.52 -10.45
C ARG A 36 17.91 -11.20 -9.11
N ALA A 37 17.10 -10.96 -8.09
CA ALA A 37 17.28 -11.59 -6.78
C ALA A 37 17.15 -13.11 -6.83
N ARG A 38 16.26 -13.65 -7.69
CA ARG A 38 16.14 -15.10 -7.93
C ARG A 38 17.37 -15.68 -8.62
N ASN A 39 17.97 -14.96 -9.57
CA ASN A 39 19.15 -15.43 -10.29
C ASN A 39 20.39 -15.47 -9.37
N ILE A 40 20.57 -14.50 -8.48
CA ILE A 40 21.65 -14.50 -7.48
C ILE A 40 21.58 -15.77 -6.60
N LYS A 41 20.38 -16.25 -6.21
CA LYS A 41 20.22 -17.50 -5.48
C LYS A 41 20.67 -18.74 -6.27
N ARG A 42 20.49 -18.77 -7.58
CA ARG A 42 20.92 -19.89 -8.44
C ARG A 42 22.44 -19.94 -8.59
N ASP A 43 23.08 -18.78 -8.74
CA ASP A 43 24.53 -18.68 -8.87
C ASP A 43 25.26 -19.01 -7.56
N ALA A 44 24.70 -18.61 -6.41
CA ALA A 44 25.25 -18.93 -5.09
C ALA A 44 25.18 -20.45 -4.75
N SER A 45 24.25 -21.19 -5.34
CA SER A 45 24.15 -22.66 -5.16
C SER A 45 25.18 -23.46 -5.99
N HIS A 46 25.94 -22.81 -6.86
CA HIS A 46 26.94 -23.43 -7.75
C HIS A 46 28.38 -22.99 -7.45
N GLN A 47 28.63 -22.18 -6.41
CA GLN A 47 29.97 -21.81 -6.01
C GLN A 47 30.52 -22.74 -4.92
N ASP A 48 31.70 -23.23 -5.21
CA ASP A 48 32.53 -24.21 -4.54
C ASP A 48 32.72 -23.96 -3.04
N SER A 49 32.71 -25.05 -2.25
CA SER A 49 32.70 -25.13 -0.80
C SER A 49 34.04 -24.86 -0.11
N SER A 50 34.93 -24.03 -0.66
CA SER A 50 36.30 -23.86 -0.15
C SER A 50 36.65 -22.53 0.50
N LEU A 51 35.69 -21.58 0.68
CA LEU A 51 35.96 -20.29 1.32
C LEU A 51 35.28 -20.21 2.69
N THR A 52 36.07 -19.86 3.72
CA THR A 52 35.58 -19.56 5.07
C THR A 52 34.48 -18.51 5.05
N PRO A 53 33.32 -18.76 5.73
CA PRO A 53 32.19 -17.84 5.67
C PRO A 53 32.55 -16.48 6.30
N HIS A 54 32.30 -15.40 5.56
CA HIS A 54 32.38 -14.05 6.09
C HIS A 54 31.23 -13.84 7.10
N PRO A 55 31.40 -13.08 8.22
CA PRO A 55 30.38 -12.87 9.25
C PRO A 55 29.05 -12.28 8.77
N SER A 56 28.99 -11.71 7.55
CA SER A 56 27.75 -11.23 6.92
C SER A 56 26.88 -12.33 6.28
N SER A 57 27.27 -13.60 6.35
CA SER A 57 26.51 -14.75 5.82
C SER A 57 25.58 -15.41 6.85
N LEU A 58 25.14 -14.66 7.87
CA LEU A 58 24.30 -15.19 8.96
C LEU A 58 22.87 -15.54 8.55
N ILE A 59 22.43 -15.18 7.35
CA ILE A 59 21.11 -15.58 6.85
C ILE A 59 21.32 -16.74 5.86
N SER A 60 21.09 -17.95 6.34
CA SER A 60 21.03 -19.13 5.44
C SER A 60 19.92 -18.90 4.40
N PRO A 61 20.14 -19.17 3.10
CA PRO A 61 19.09 -19.12 2.09
C PRO A 61 17.86 -19.98 2.43
N SER A 62 18.01 -20.97 3.28
CA SER A 62 16.93 -21.85 3.77
C SER A 62 16.03 -21.18 4.83
N SER A 63 16.45 -20.08 5.45
CA SER A 63 15.64 -19.36 6.43
C SER A 63 14.68 -18.35 5.80
N LEU A 64 14.86 -17.93 4.55
CA LEU A 64 13.93 -17.05 3.84
C LEU A 64 12.74 -17.87 3.32
N VAL A 65 11.54 -17.59 3.82
CA VAL A 65 10.28 -18.24 3.45
C VAL A 65 9.65 -17.55 2.25
N THR A 66 9.49 -16.22 2.33
CA THR A 66 9.04 -15.38 1.20
C THR A 66 9.84 -14.07 1.18
N GLY A 67 9.90 -13.42 0.02
CA GLY A 67 10.64 -12.18 -0.17
C GLY A 67 9.88 -11.22 -1.08
N ILE A 68 10.60 -10.51 -1.98
CA ILE A 68 9.99 -9.57 -2.93
C ILE A 68 8.87 -10.25 -3.72
N GLY A 69 7.67 -9.64 -3.72
CA GLY A 69 6.48 -10.13 -4.40
C GLY A 69 5.31 -10.43 -3.47
N ASP A 70 5.49 -10.15 -2.18
CA ASP A 70 4.43 -10.15 -1.17
C ASP A 70 4.54 -8.87 -0.33
N ASP A 71 3.58 -8.60 0.56
CA ASP A 71 3.52 -7.36 1.34
C ASP A 71 4.70 -7.22 2.29
N ALA A 72 5.27 -8.35 2.77
CA ALA A 72 6.45 -8.36 3.63
C ALA A 72 7.36 -9.56 3.38
N ALA A 73 8.63 -9.47 3.79
CA ALA A 73 9.54 -10.62 3.84
C ALA A 73 9.26 -11.47 5.09
N VAL A 74 9.37 -12.80 4.96
CA VAL A 74 9.19 -13.75 6.06
C VAL A 74 10.47 -14.53 6.26
N PHE A 75 10.97 -14.52 7.50
CA PHE A 75 12.14 -15.30 7.92
C PHE A 75 11.73 -16.27 9.02
N ARG A 76 12.25 -17.50 8.96
CA ARG A 76 11.99 -18.50 9.98
C ARG A 76 12.83 -18.23 11.22
N SER A 77 12.18 -18.08 12.38
CA SER A 77 12.84 -17.98 13.67
C SER A 77 13.14 -19.38 14.24
N GLU A 78 14.08 -19.47 15.19
CA GLU A 78 14.41 -20.74 15.87
C GLU A 78 13.32 -21.19 16.85
N ALA A 79 12.42 -20.29 17.27
CA ALA A 79 11.41 -20.54 18.30
C ALA A 79 10.05 -21.04 17.78
N GLY A 80 9.97 -21.58 16.55
CA GLY A 80 8.71 -22.04 15.96
C GLY A 80 7.82 -20.89 15.48
N ARG A 81 8.41 -19.72 15.27
CA ARG A 81 7.79 -18.54 14.67
C ARG A 81 8.61 -18.05 13.49
N ASP A 82 7.91 -17.55 12.48
CA ASP A 82 8.52 -16.83 11.38
C ASP A 82 8.48 -15.34 11.66
N THR A 83 9.54 -14.63 11.28
CA THR A 83 9.61 -13.18 11.38
C THR A 83 9.12 -12.56 10.08
N VAL A 84 8.21 -11.60 10.19
CA VAL A 84 7.68 -10.80 9.09
C VAL A 84 8.30 -9.41 9.19
N VAL A 85 8.83 -8.89 8.09
CA VAL A 85 9.46 -7.56 8.04
C VAL A 85 8.96 -6.82 6.82
N THR A 86 8.53 -5.58 7.02
CA THR A 86 8.20 -4.65 5.95
C THR A 86 8.88 -3.30 6.14
N ALA A 87 8.92 -2.49 5.10
CA ALA A 87 9.40 -1.13 5.10
C ALA A 87 8.59 -0.29 4.10
N ASP A 88 8.13 0.89 4.55
CA ASP A 88 7.35 1.83 3.76
C ASP A 88 7.98 3.20 3.76
N LEU A 89 8.14 3.76 2.57
CA LEU A 89 8.70 5.08 2.35
C LEU A 89 7.57 6.08 2.03
N LEU A 90 7.47 7.14 2.84
CA LEU A 90 6.59 8.27 2.59
C LEU A 90 7.39 9.52 2.24
N VAL A 91 7.06 10.16 1.14
CA VAL A 91 7.74 11.35 0.61
C VAL A 91 6.77 12.53 0.57
N GLU A 92 7.17 13.66 1.14
CA GLU A 92 6.37 14.90 1.09
C GLU A 92 6.13 15.35 -0.35
N ASP A 93 4.90 15.79 -0.64
CA ASP A 93 4.34 16.14 -1.94
C ASP A 93 4.12 14.95 -2.90
N VAL A 94 4.30 13.71 -2.42
CA VAL A 94 3.96 12.47 -3.14
C VAL A 94 2.90 11.70 -2.35
N ASP A 95 3.25 11.27 -1.12
CA ASP A 95 2.40 10.43 -0.28
C ASP A 95 1.62 11.23 0.78
N PHE A 96 2.04 12.46 1.02
CA PHE A 96 1.36 13.39 1.94
C PHE A 96 1.72 14.84 1.63
N PHE A 97 0.84 15.76 2.03
CA PHE A 97 1.07 17.20 1.95
C PHE A 97 1.19 17.80 3.34
N ARG A 98 2.39 18.24 3.74
CA ARG A 98 2.66 18.82 5.07
C ARG A 98 1.71 19.97 5.46
N ARG A 99 1.18 20.72 4.48
CA ARG A 99 0.29 21.85 4.71
C ARG A 99 -1.12 21.47 5.16
N ILE A 100 -1.53 20.22 4.94
CA ILE A 100 -2.88 19.70 5.24
C ILE A 100 -2.86 18.44 6.11
N THR A 101 -1.66 17.94 6.43
CA THR A 101 -1.51 16.78 7.30
C THR A 101 -0.86 17.23 8.60
N GLU A 102 -1.60 17.15 9.69
CA GLU A 102 -1.07 17.43 11.02
C GLU A 102 0.08 16.48 11.36
N PRO A 103 1.12 16.95 12.08
CA PRO A 103 2.28 16.12 12.41
C PRO A 103 1.91 14.82 13.14
N ALA A 104 0.97 14.88 14.11
CA ALA A 104 0.50 13.69 14.83
C ALA A 104 -0.23 12.71 13.91
N SER A 105 -1.02 13.21 12.95
CA SER A 105 -1.68 12.37 11.93
C SER A 105 -0.66 11.75 10.98
N LEU A 106 0.40 12.48 10.62
CA LEU A 106 1.48 11.94 9.81
C LEU A 106 2.27 10.85 10.55
N GLY A 107 2.53 11.04 11.85
CA GLY A 107 3.14 10.01 12.70
C GLY A 107 2.29 8.75 12.78
N HIS A 108 0.98 8.90 12.94
CA HIS A 108 0.03 7.79 12.89
C HIS A 108 0.07 7.08 11.52
N LYS A 109 -0.07 7.83 10.41
CA LYS A 109 -0.08 7.27 9.05
C LYS A 109 1.20 6.50 8.76
N SER A 110 2.36 7.04 9.13
CA SER A 110 3.65 6.42 8.83
C SER A 110 3.83 5.05 9.48
N LEU A 111 3.23 4.81 10.66
CA LEU A 111 3.21 3.48 11.25
C LEU A 111 2.08 2.62 10.69
N ALA A 112 0.91 3.22 10.42
CA ALA A 112 -0.29 2.49 9.98
C ALA A 112 -0.08 1.77 8.65
N VAL A 113 0.64 2.38 7.69
CA VAL A 113 0.93 1.77 6.38
C VAL A 113 1.71 0.47 6.56
N SER A 114 2.79 0.46 7.34
CA SER A 114 3.58 -0.75 7.61
C SER A 114 2.83 -1.77 8.47
N LEU A 115 1.95 -1.32 9.37
CA LEU A 115 1.07 -2.23 10.12
C LEU A 115 0.06 -2.94 9.21
N SER A 116 -0.37 -2.28 8.13
CA SER A 116 -1.25 -2.86 7.11
C SER A 116 -0.60 -4.04 6.41
N ASP A 117 0.66 -3.92 6.01
CA ASP A 117 1.44 -5.02 5.42
C ASP A 117 1.56 -6.21 6.38
N VAL A 118 1.88 -5.93 7.66
CA VAL A 118 1.98 -6.98 8.68
C VAL A 118 0.62 -7.67 8.87
N ALA A 119 -0.48 -6.91 8.83
CA ALA A 119 -1.83 -7.44 8.88
C ALA A 119 -2.14 -8.32 7.66
N ALA A 120 -1.74 -7.90 6.46
CA ALA A 120 -1.91 -8.65 5.21
C ALA A 120 -1.18 -10.01 5.23
N MET A 121 -0.09 -10.11 5.99
CA MET A 121 0.61 -11.37 6.22
C MET A 121 0.01 -12.22 7.35
N GLY A 122 -1.04 -11.75 8.02
CA GLY A 122 -1.65 -12.42 9.17
C GLY A 122 -0.75 -12.45 10.41
N ALA A 123 0.26 -11.59 10.46
CA ALA A 123 1.23 -11.53 11.53
C ALA A 123 0.80 -10.53 12.63
N ARG A 124 1.38 -10.70 13.81
CA ARG A 124 1.25 -9.76 14.92
C ARG A 124 2.49 -8.85 14.96
N PRO A 125 2.33 -7.53 14.84
CA PRO A 125 3.44 -6.60 14.91
C PRO A 125 4.06 -6.61 16.32
N ARG A 126 5.38 -6.40 16.39
CA ARG A 126 6.14 -6.43 17.66
C ARG A 126 7.02 -5.22 17.85
N PHE A 127 7.78 -4.85 16.82
CA PHE A 127 8.76 -3.79 16.88
C PHE A 127 8.62 -2.87 15.68
N ALA A 128 8.96 -1.60 15.87
CA ALA A 128 9.06 -0.64 14.79
C ALA A 128 10.38 0.11 14.84
N LEU A 129 10.87 0.52 13.67
CA LEU A 129 11.91 1.51 13.50
C LEU A 129 11.36 2.61 12.59
N VAL A 130 11.84 3.84 12.75
CA VAL A 130 11.46 4.94 11.85
C VAL A 130 12.67 5.82 11.54
N SER A 131 12.97 5.99 10.26
CA SER A 131 14.03 6.88 9.79
C SER A 131 13.42 8.12 9.15
N LEU A 132 13.92 9.29 9.53
CA LEU A 132 13.37 10.58 9.13
C LEU A 132 14.43 11.44 8.43
N GLY A 133 14.17 11.85 7.20
CA GLY A 133 14.85 12.95 6.54
C GLY A 133 14.02 14.24 6.74
N VAL A 134 14.52 15.25 7.45
CA VAL A 134 13.74 16.46 7.76
C VAL A 134 14.47 17.74 7.39
N PRO A 135 13.78 18.77 6.84
CA PRO A 135 14.35 20.10 6.64
C PRO A 135 14.72 20.76 7.98
N GLN A 136 15.71 21.67 7.96
CA GLN A 136 16.12 22.41 9.16
C GLN A 136 14.94 23.15 9.83
N THR A 137 14.05 23.75 9.06
CA THR A 137 12.87 24.47 9.57
C THR A 137 11.90 23.55 10.32
N THR A 138 11.79 22.29 9.90
CA THR A 138 10.98 21.27 10.57
C THR A 138 11.66 20.81 11.87
N TRP A 139 12.98 20.62 11.84
CA TRP A 139 13.78 20.28 13.02
C TRP A 139 13.68 21.31 14.13
N ASP A 140 13.69 22.61 13.79
CA ASP A 140 13.64 23.74 14.73
C ASP A 140 12.21 24.03 15.26
N SER A 141 11.22 23.20 14.92
CA SER A 141 9.82 23.33 15.33
C SER A 141 9.39 22.18 16.26
N HIS A 142 8.15 22.23 16.75
CA HIS A 142 7.54 21.13 17.52
C HIS A 142 7.06 19.95 16.65
N PHE A 143 7.26 20.02 15.33
CA PHE A 143 6.75 19.02 14.38
C PHE A 143 7.12 17.59 14.75
N LEU A 144 8.37 17.34 15.14
CA LEU A 144 8.83 15.99 15.48
C LEU A 144 8.22 15.47 16.79
N ASP A 145 8.04 16.35 17.78
CA ASP A 145 7.39 15.97 19.05
C ASP A 145 5.95 15.49 18.78
N ASP A 146 5.19 16.28 18.02
CA ASP A 146 3.81 15.95 17.65
C ASP A 146 3.75 14.70 16.73
N PHE A 147 4.70 14.56 15.80
CA PHE A 147 4.82 13.37 14.95
C PHE A 147 4.98 12.09 15.80
N TYR A 148 5.94 12.11 16.74
CA TYR A 148 6.16 10.96 17.61
C TYR A 148 5.00 10.71 18.57
N GLU A 149 4.23 11.72 18.96
CA GLU A 149 3.00 11.54 19.73
C GLU A 149 2.00 10.67 18.97
N GLY A 150 1.70 10.99 17.71
CA GLY A 150 0.79 10.21 16.88
C GLY A 150 1.33 8.80 16.56
N PHE A 151 2.62 8.69 16.27
CA PHE A 151 3.28 7.40 16.02
C PHE A 151 3.20 6.47 17.24
N LEU A 152 3.57 6.97 18.41
CA LEU A 152 3.61 6.19 19.65
C LEU A 152 2.21 5.86 20.19
N ALA A 153 1.22 6.70 19.93
CA ALA A 153 -0.18 6.40 20.26
C ALA A 153 -0.68 5.16 19.51
N LEU A 154 -0.47 5.11 18.19
CA LEU A 154 -0.84 3.93 17.39
C LEU A 154 0.03 2.71 17.75
N ALA A 155 1.31 2.91 18.01
CA ALA A 155 2.19 1.82 18.44
C ALA A 155 1.69 1.17 19.75
N ALA A 156 1.24 1.98 20.71
CA ALA A 156 0.67 1.49 21.97
C ALA A 156 -0.64 0.72 21.76
N GLU A 157 -1.51 1.19 20.86
CA GLU A 157 -2.78 0.52 20.51
C GLU A 157 -2.53 -0.92 20.01
N HIS A 158 -1.50 -1.09 19.18
CA HIS A 158 -1.16 -2.40 18.58
C HIS A 158 -0.07 -3.18 19.35
N GLY A 159 0.37 -2.70 20.52
CA GLY A 159 1.41 -3.34 21.32
C GLY A 159 2.79 -3.37 20.66
N VAL A 160 3.07 -2.39 19.79
CA VAL A 160 4.33 -2.23 19.06
C VAL A 160 5.30 -1.40 19.88
N VAL A 161 6.57 -1.83 19.94
CA VAL A 161 7.63 -1.08 20.61
C VAL A 161 8.52 -0.42 19.55
N LEU A 162 8.67 0.91 19.62
CA LEU A 162 9.67 1.61 18.83
C LEU A 162 11.06 1.29 19.40
N VAL A 163 11.91 0.62 18.62
CA VAL A 163 13.21 0.10 19.07
C VAL A 163 14.40 0.82 18.44
N GLY A 164 14.18 1.70 17.48
CA GLY A 164 15.26 2.42 16.82
C GLY A 164 14.77 3.28 15.67
N GLY A 165 15.72 3.74 14.89
CA GLY A 165 15.50 4.61 13.74
C GLY A 165 16.68 5.55 13.54
N ASP A 166 16.51 6.51 12.66
CA ASP A 166 17.52 7.54 12.39
C ASP A 166 16.86 8.88 12.09
N VAL A 167 17.57 9.97 12.30
CA VAL A 167 17.13 11.32 11.90
C VAL A 167 18.27 12.02 11.18
N SER A 168 18.03 12.41 9.95
CA SER A 168 19.00 13.13 9.13
C SER A 168 18.39 14.39 8.54
N ARG A 169 19.25 15.33 8.15
CA ARG A 169 18.79 16.53 7.45
C ARG A 169 18.53 16.25 5.99
N SER A 170 17.32 16.55 5.52
CA SER A 170 16.99 16.64 4.11
C SER A 170 17.08 18.11 3.62
N PRO A 171 17.25 18.36 2.31
CA PRO A 171 17.32 19.72 1.78
C PRO A 171 16.03 20.53 2.02
N ASP A 172 14.86 20.01 1.64
CA ASP A 172 13.60 20.76 1.62
C ASP A 172 12.33 19.93 1.83
N ARG A 173 12.37 18.60 1.67
CA ARG A 173 11.22 17.70 1.84
C ARG A 173 11.40 16.75 3.01
N ILE A 174 10.28 16.40 3.65
CA ILE A 174 10.26 15.32 4.64
C ILE A 174 10.22 13.99 3.90
N VAL A 175 11.05 13.06 4.36
CA VAL A 175 11.07 11.66 3.92
C VAL A 175 11.00 10.80 5.17
N ILE A 176 10.10 9.82 5.17
CA ILE A 176 9.87 8.93 6.30
C ILE A 176 10.00 7.50 5.80
N ASP A 177 10.83 6.70 6.46
CA ASP A 177 10.94 5.26 6.24
C ASP A 177 10.53 4.55 7.53
N SER A 178 9.38 3.85 7.47
CA SER A 178 8.83 3.09 8.60
C SER A 178 9.08 1.61 8.38
N ILE A 179 9.74 0.98 9.33
CA ILE A 179 10.04 -0.46 9.31
C ILE A 179 9.29 -1.11 10.46
N VAL A 180 8.51 -2.15 10.15
CA VAL A 180 7.81 -2.94 11.17
C VAL A 180 8.24 -4.40 11.11
N VAL A 181 8.51 -4.95 12.29
CA VAL A 181 8.84 -6.35 12.49
C VAL A 181 7.67 -7.02 13.23
N GLY A 182 7.12 -8.05 12.63
CA GLY A 182 6.04 -8.86 13.19
C GLY A 182 6.43 -10.32 13.34
N GLU A 183 5.56 -11.11 13.92
CA GLU A 183 5.70 -12.55 14.12
C GLU A 183 4.42 -13.29 13.74
N VAL A 184 4.60 -14.45 13.14
CA VAL A 184 3.53 -15.39 12.83
C VAL A 184 3.98 -16.82 13.19
N GLU A 185 3.07 -17.75 13.45
CA GLU A 185 3.42 -19.17 13.63
C GLU A 185 4.12 -19.68 12.36
N SER A 186 5.16 -20.52 12.53
CA SER A 186 5.96 -21.01 11.40
C SER A 186 5.10 -21.70 10.35
N ASP A 187 5.36 -21.40 9.07
CA ASP A 187 4.63 -21.86 7.90
C ASP A 187 3.16 -21.36 7.85
N ARG A 188 2.84 -20.25 8.56
CA ARG A 188 1.47 -19.74 8.70
C ARG A 188 1.23 -18.39 8.07
N ALA A 189 2.28 -17.67 7.67
CA ALA A 189 2.11 -16.38 7.00
C ALA A 189 1.17 -16.56 5.80
N VAL A 190 0.14 -15.70 5.74
CA VAL A 190 -0.77 -15.66 4.60
C VAL A 190 -0.07 -14.90 3.48
N LEU A 191 -0.13 -15.42 2.28
CA LEU A 191 0.54 -14.86 1.10
C LEU A 191 -0.48 -14.33 0.09
N ARG A 192 -0.05 -13.53 -0.85
CA ARG A 192 -0.83 -13.17 -2.05
C ARG A 192 -1.10 -14.39 -2.94
N SER A 193 -0.23 -15.39 -2.85
CA SER A 193 -0.38 -16.68 -3.55
C SER A 193 -1.13 -17.68 -2.69
N GLY A 194 -2.01 -18.49 -3.30
CA GLY A 194 -2.72 -19.57 -2.61
C GLY A 194 -4.22 -19.59 -2.85
N ALA A 195 -4.78 -18.55 -3.46
CA ALA A 195 -6.17 -18.52 -3.88
C ALA A 195 -6.46 -19.62 -4.94
N ARG A 196 -7.63 -20.22 -4.85
CA ARG A 196 -8.05 -21.33 -5.71
C ARG A 196 -9.40 -21.04 -6.35
N VAL A 197 -9.62 -21.56 -7.53
CA VAL A 197 -10.92 -21.47 -8.22
C VAL A 197 -12.05 -21.92 -7.29
N GLY A 198 -13.08 -21.09 -7.15
CA GLY A 198 -14.21 -21.29 -6.25
C GLY A 198 -14.06 -20.66 -4.87
N ASP A 199 -12.85 -20.19 -4.48
CA ASP A 199 -12.69 -19.43 -3.25
C ASP A 199 -13.48 -18.12 -3.33
N GLN A 200 -14.07 -17.72 -2.20
CA GLN A 200 -14.86 -16.51 -2.08
C GLN A 200 -13.99 -15.34 -1.68
N ILE A 201 -14.17 -14.20 -2.34
CA ILE A 201 -13.39 -12.98 -2.11
C ILE A 201 -14.11 -12.10 -1.09
N PHE A 202 -13.37 -11.66 -0.08
CA PHE A 202 -13.84 -10.79 1.00
C PHE A 202 -13.01 -9.51 1.11
N VAL A 203 -13.66 -8.44 1.56
CA VAL A 203 -13.02 -7.17 1.89
C VAL A 203 -13.48 -6.75 3.29
N THR A 204 -12.55 -6.29 4.13
CA THR A 204 -12.88 -5.67 5.44
C THR A 204 -13.34 -4.23 5.25
N GLY A 205 -14.13 -3.72 6.20
CA GLY A 205 -14.53 -2.32 6.26
C GLY A 205 -15.26 -1.79 5.04
N ALA A 206 -14.86 -0.61 4.56
CA ALA A 206 -15.47 0.07 3.42
C ALA A 206 -14.44 0.89 2.65
N LEU A 207 -14.63 1.00 1.33
CA LEU A 207 -13.66 1.47 0.37
C LEU A 207 -13.99 2.86 -0.19
N GLY A 208 -12.95 3.54 -0.69
CA GLY A 208 -13.02 4.85 -1.35
C GLY A 208 -12.96 6.02 -0.39
N GLY A 209 -12.96 5.77 0.93
CA GLY A 209 -12.92 6.82 1.94
C GLY A 209 -11.62 7.61 1.92
N ALA A 210 -10.48 6.92 1.81
CA ALA A 210 -9.16 7.56 1.79
C ALA A 210 -8.97 8.44 0.53
N ALA A 211 -9.28 7.91 -0.65
CA ALA A 211 -9.17 8.67 -1.90
C ALA A 211 -10.12 9.89 -1.94
N ALA A 212 -11.32 9.78 -1.35
CA ALA A 212 -12.22 10.91 -1.19
C ALA A 212 -11.62 11.95 -0.22
N GLY A 213 -11.04 11.50 0.89
CA GLY A 213 -10.34 12.35 1.85
C GLY A 213 -9.21 13.14 1.22
N LEU A 214 -8.38 12.47 0.39
CA LEU A 214 -7.32 13.12 -0.36
C LEU A 214 -7.85 14.24 -1.26
N ARG A 215 -8.89 13.99 -2.05
CA ARG A 215 -9.51 15.00 -2.93
C ARG A 215 -10.06 16.19 -2.15
N LEU A 216 -10.68 15.95 -0.99
CA LEU A 216 -11.16 17.02 -0.12
C LEU A 216 -10.01 17.87 0.42
N LEU A 217 -8.96 17.23 0.90
CA LEU A 217 -7.77 17.89 1.42
C LEU A 217 -7.03 18.70 0.33
N GLU A 218 -6.83 18.12 -0.85
CA GLU A 218 -6.25 18.84 -2.00
C GLU A 218 -7.09 20.04 -2.41
N LYS A 219 -8.41 19.91 -2.41
CA LYS A 219 -9.30 21.02 -2.72
C LYS A 219 -9.18 22.15 -1.71
N SER A 220 -9.01 21.82 -0.41
CA SER A 220 -8.79 22.84 0.63
C SER A 220 -7.52 23.65 0.38
N LEU A 221 -6.47 23.08 -0.21
CA LEU A 221 -5.25 23.81 -0.59
C LEU A 221 -5.48 24.85 -1.70
N THR A 222 -6.51 24.66 -2.54
CA THR A 222 -6.83 25.56 -3.68
C THR A 222 -7.82 26.66 -3.32
N LEU A 223 -8.50 26.55 -2.17
CA LEU A 223 -9.40 27.56 -1.65
C LEU A 223 -8.56 28.62 -0.95
N THR A 224 -8.65 29.88 -1.41
CA THR A 224 -7.92 31.03 -0.87
C THR A 224 -8.28 31.30 0.58
N GLU A 225 -7.38 32.02 1.29
CA GLU A 225 -7.33 32.29 2.74
C GLU A 225 -8.63 32.76 3.42
N ASP A 226 -9.67 33.10 2.68
CA ASP A 226 -10.97 33.54 3.22
C ASP A 226 -11.95 32.40 3.59
N LEU A 227 -11.61 31.14 3.31
CA LEU A 227 -12.45 29.97 3.64
C LEU A 227 -11.82 29.10 4.71
N THR A 228 -11.33 29.70 5.78
CA THR A 228 -11.06 29.01 7.05
C THR A 228 -12.37 28.61 7.78
N HIS A 229 -13.42 28.29 7.04
CA HIS A 229 -14.55 27.59 7.60
C HIS A 229 -14.10 26.17 7.87
N GLU A 230 -14.18 25.76 9.12
CA GLU A 230 -14.10 24.37 9.55
C GLU A 230 -14.92 23.53 8.57
N LEU A 231 -14.29 22.52 7.98
CA LEU A 231 -15.02 21.56 7.15
C LEU A 231 -16.19 21.00 7.99
N PRO A 232 -17.37 20.78 7.42
CA PRO A 232 -18.44 20.11 8.16
C PRO A 232 -17.95 18.82 8.77
N ALA A 233 -18.39 18.47 9.97
CA ALA A 233 -17.91 17.29 10.73
C ALA A 233 -17.96 15.98 9.93
N GLU A 234 -18.87 15.88 8.97
CA GLU A 234 -18.95 14.77 8.02
C GLU A 234 -17.71 14.65 7.08
N TYR A 235 -17.01 15.76 6.84
CA TYR A 235 -15.76 15.76 6.07
C TYR A 235 -14.55 15.38 6.93
N ASP A 236 -14.60 15.62 8.24
CA ASP A 236 -13.54 15.21 9.15
C ASP A 236 -13.35 13.69 9.14
N GLU A 237 -14.46 12.92 9.11
CA GLU A 237 -14.44 11.47 9.02
C GLU A 237 -13.76 10.99 7.72
N ILE A 238 -14.12 11.61 6.58
CA ILE A 238 -13.55 11.27 5.28
C ILE A 238 -12.06 11.67 5.23
N ALA A 239 -11.71 12.86 5.71
CA ALA A 239 -10.33 13.34 5.78
C ALA A 239 -9.47 12.45 6.70
N ALA A 240 -10.06 11.99 7.81
CA ALA A 240 -9.39 11.09 8.75
C ALA A 240 -9.06 9.74 8.10
N ARG A 241 -9.87 9.23 7.17
CA ARG A 241 -9.55 8.00 6.42
C ARG A 241 -8.22 8.11 5.67
N GLN A 242 -7.91 9.29 5.14
CA GLN A 242 -6.66 9.58 4.43
C GLN A 242 -5.49 9.84 5.37
N THR A 243 -5.71 10.61 6.44
CA THR A 243 -4.62 11.09 7.31
C THR A 243 -4.33 10.17 8.49
N ARG A 244 -5.29 9.36 8.89
CA ARG A 244 -5.21 8.43 10.02
C ARG A 244 -5.84 7.06 9.67
N PRO A 245 -5.26 6.33 8.70
CA PRO A 245 -5.78 5.01 8.33
C PRO A 245 -5.73 4.04 9.52
N ALA A 246 -6.67 3.10 9.57
CA ALA A 246 -6.78 2.11 10.63
C ALA A 246 -6.37 0.73 10.10
N PRO A 247 -5.15 0.25 10.39
CA PRO A 247 -4.66 -1.04 9.90
C PRO A 247 -5.47 -2.20 10.51
N ARG A 248 -5.73 -3.23 9.73
CA ARG A 248 -6.61 -4.35 10.08
C ARG A 248 -5.87 -5.51 10.76
N VAL A 249 -4.98 -5.20 11.71
CA VAL A 249 -4.12 -6.18 12.40
C VAL A 249 -4.92 -7.32 13.04
N GLU A 250 -6.03 -7.00 13.71
CA GLU A 250 -6.87 -8.03 14.36
C GLU A 250 -7.53 -8.95 13.34
N TRP A 251 -8.01 -8.42 12.21
CA TRP A 251 -8.58 -9.21 11.13
C TRP A 251 -7.53 -10.11 10.49
N GLY A 252 -6.36 -9.58 10.15
CA GLY A 252 -5.26 -10.36 9.58
C GLY A 252 -4.86 -11.53 10.48
N ALA A 253 -4.61 -11.26 11.75
CA ALA A 253 -4.29 -12.29 12.73
C ALA A 253 -5.41 -13.33 12.87
N HIS A 254 -6.69 -12.90 12.95
CA HIS A 254 -7.83 -13.80 13.11
C HIS A 254 -7.96 -14.79 11.95
N VAL A 255 -7.91 -14.31 10.70
CA VAL A 255 -8.05 -15.20 9.53
C VAL A 255 -6.85 -16.12 9.34
N CYS A 256 -5.67 -15.70 9.76
CA CYS A 256 -4.45 -16.51 9.77
C CYS A 256 -4.52 -17.60 10.85
N GLU A 257 -4.74 -17.26 12.12
CA GLU A 257 -4.82 -18.18 13.26
C GLU A 257 -5.94 -19.21 13.06
N GLY A 258 -7.09 -18.74 12.52
CA GLY A 258 -8.23 -19.61 12.18
C GLY A 258 -8.02 -20.48 10.93
N ARG A 259 -6.94 -20.30 10.17
CA ARG A 259 -6.69 -20.96 8.88
C ARG A 259 -7.83 -20.73 7.90
N LEU A 260 -8.39 -19.52 7.88
CA LEU A 260 -9.54 -19.18 7.04
C LEU A 260 -9.10 -18.61 5.69
N ALA A 261 -8.10 -17.72 5.69
CA ALA A 261 -7.61 -17.12 4.45
C ALA A 261 -6.77 -18.11 3.64
N THR A 262 -7.04 -18.21 2.34
CA THR A 262 -6.24 -18.96 1.36
C THR A 262 -5.20 -18.08 0.67
N ALA A 263 -5.51 -16.78 0.48
CA ALA A 263 -4.60 -15.71 0.07
C ALA A 263 -5.08 -14.39 0.66
N MET A 264 -4.17 -13.41 0.82
CA MET A 264 -4.50 -12.10 1.38
C MET A 264 -3.54 -11.04 0.86
N ILE A 265 -4.03 -9.81 0.77
CA ILE A 265 -3.31 -8.57 0.46
C ILE A 265 -4.02 -7.42 1.16
N ASP A 266 -3.33 -6.35 1.53
CA ASP A 266 -3.99 -5.11 1.91
C ASP A 266 -4.39 -4.27 0.67
N LEU A 267 -5.23 -3.28 0.87
CA LEU A 267 -5.71 -2.39 -0.17
C LEU A 267 -5.01 -1.03 -0.06
N SER A 268 -3.82 -0.95 -0.62
CA SER A 268 -2.96 0.25 -0.67
C SER A 268 -3.10 1.00 -1.99
N ASP A 269 -3.15 0.29 -3.12
CA ASP A 269 -3.26 0.90 -4.45
C ASP A 269 -4.71 0.98 -4.96
N GLY A 270 -5.62 0.26 -4.32
CA GLY A 270 -7.03 0.17 -4.65
C GLY A 270 -7.46 -1.21 -5.14
N LEU A 271 -8.72 -1.55 -4.86
CA LEU A 271 -9.28 -2.89 -5.06
C LEU A 271 -8.94 -3.53 -6.42
N SER A 272 -8.99 -2.77 -7.51
CA SER A 272 -8.73 -3.30 -8.85
C SER A 272 -7.27 -3.70 -9.07
N SER A 273 -6.33 -2.94 -8.51
CA SER A 273 -4.89 -3.18 -8.64
C SER A 273 -4.45 -4.29 -7.71
N ASP A 274 -4.85 -4.24 -6.45
CA ASP A 274 -4.45 -5.21 -5.42
C ASP A 274 -5.06 -6.60 -5.69
N LEU A 275 -6.32 -6.66 -6.15
CA LEU A 275 -6.89 -7.92 -6.64
C LEU A 275 -6.12 -8.49 -7.84
N ALA A 276 -5.66 -7.64 -8.76
CA ALA A 276 -4.86 -8.09 -9.89
C ALA A 276 -3.51 -8.66 -9.45
N HIS A 277 -2.90 -8.09 -8.39
CA HIS A 277 -1.70 -8.64 -7.78
C HIS A 277 -1.95 -10.01 -7.15
N LEU A 278 -2.99 -10.15 -6.34
CA LEU A 278 -3.37 -11.43 -5.72
C LEU A 278 -3.69 -12.50 -6.78
N CYS A 279 -4.45 -12.15 -7.82
CA CYS A 279 -4.77 -13.06 -8.91
C CYS A 279 -3.52 -13.52 -9.68
N ARG A 280 -2.59 -12.61 -9.95
CA ARG A 280 -1.33 -12.91 -10.63
C ARG A 280 -0.45 -13.85 -9.82
N GLU A 281 -0.26 -13.57 -8.53
CA GLU A 281 0.57 -14.39 -7.65
C GLU A 281 -0.05 -15.78 -7.40
N SER A 282 -1.38 -15.89 -7.43
CA SER A 282 -2.12 -17.15 -7.30
C SER A 282 -2.33 -17.90 -8.63
N GLY A 283 -2.08 -17.26 -9.78
CA GLY A 283 -2.30 -17.85 -11.09
C GLY A 283 -3.78 -18.08 -11.43
N VAL A 284 -4.67 -17.16 -11.01
CA VAL A 284 -6.13 -17.28 -11.12
C VAL A 284 -6.76 -16.04 -11.76
N GLY A 285 -8.05 -16.09 -12.05
CA GLY A 285 -8.90 -14.97 -12.38
C GLY A 285 -9.85 -14.65 -11.22
N ALA A 286 -10.70 -13.63 -11.40
CA ALA A 286 -11.70 -13.25 -10.40
C ALA A 286 -12.94 -12.66 -11.07
N VAL A 287 -14.09 -12.78 -10.38
CA VAL A 287 -15.30 -12.03 -10.69
C VAL A 287 -15.77 -11.30 -9.44
N LEU A 288 -15.89 -9.98 -9.52
CA LEU A 288 -16.47 -9.15 -8.45
C LEU A 288 -17.92 -8.81 -8.78
N ASP A 289 -18.78 -8.75 -7.77
CA ASP A 289 -20.13 -8.22 -7.89
C ASP A 289 -20.11 -6.73 -7.53
N TRP A 290 -20.44 -5.88 -8.52
CA TRP A 290 -20.53 -4.43 -8.36
C TRP A 290 -21.37 -4.01 -7.15
N SER A 291 -22.50 -4.68 -6.95
CA SER A 291 -23.45 -4.32 -5.88
C SER A 291 -22.98 -4.69 -4.47
N GLN A 292 -21.96 -5.54 -4.37
CA GLN A 292 -21.41 -6.01 -3.10
C GLN A 292 -20.14 -5.26 -2.67
N ILE A 293 -19.56 -4.42 -3.55
CA ILE A 293 -18.38 -3.63 -3.15
C ILE A 293 -18.79 -2.62 -2.06
N PRO A 294 -18.20 -2.70 -0.85
CA PRO A 294 -18.57 -1.86 0.27
C PRO A 294 -18.03 -0.44 0.07
N VAL A 295 -18.89 0.48 -0.34
CA VAL A 295 -18.57 1.91 -0.48
C VAL A 295 -18.65 2.59 0.88
N HIS A 296 -17.72 3.48 1.20
CA HIS A 296 -17.70 4.20 2.47
C HIS A 296 -19.03 4.96 2.68
N PRO A 297 -19.69 4.83 3.87
CA PRO A 297 -21.04 5.37 4.09
C PRO A 297 -21.17 6.86 3.82
N ALA A 298 -20.19 7.66 4.21
CA ALA A 298 -20.18 9.10 3.96
C ALA A 298 -20.25 9.45 2.45
N LEU A 299 -19.73 8.58 1.56
CA LEU A 299 -19.81 8.78 0.11
C LEU A 299 -21.22 8.46 -0.43
N SER A 300 -21.91 7.50 0.17
CA SER A 300 -23.26 7.13 -0.22
C SER A 300 -24.27 8.21 0.18
N HIS A 301 -24.09 8.85 1.33
CA HIS A 301 -24.94 9.97 1.78
C HIS A 301 -24.72 11.23 0.92
N ALA A 302 -23.46 11.50 0.52
CA ALA A 302 -23.13 12.63 -0.36
C ALA A 302 -23.86 12.58 -1.72
N SER A 303 -24.16 11.37 -2.22
CA SER A 303 -24.91 11.20 -3.48
C SER A 303 -26.42 11.41 -3.35
N THR A 304 -26.97 11.38 -2.14
CA THR A 304 -28.43 11.48 -1.87
C THR A 304 -28.87 12.86 -1.42
N LEU A 305 -27.95 13.70 -0.93
CA LEU A 305 -28.27 15.07 -0.52
C LEU A 305 -28.29 15.98 -1.76
N ALA A 306 -29.49 16.29 -2.24
CA ALA A 306 -29.74 17.11 -3.45
C ALA A 306 -29.17 18.54 -3.41
N ASP A 307 -28.57 18.95 -2.29
CA ASP A 307 -28.05 20.30 -2.05
C ASP A 307 -26.50 20.38 -1.94
N ASN A 308 -25.78 19.25 -2.10
CA ASN A 308 -24.33 19.23 -1.93
C ASN A 308 -23.58 19.18 -3.28
N SER A 309 -23.78 20.23 -4.10
CA SER A 309 -23.02 20.45 -5.35
C SER A 309 -21.49 20.42 -5.11
N PHE A 310 -21.02 20.81 -3.91
CA PHE A 310 -19.62 20.83 -3.55
C PHE A 310 -19.05 19.39 -3.38
N THR A 311 -19.70 18.54 -2.58
CA THR A 311 -19.20 17.17 -2.34
C THR A 311 -19.16 16.35 -3.61
N HIS A 312 -20.25 16.40 -4.39
CA HIS A 312 -20.31 15.67 -5.67
C HIS A 312 -19.30 16.22 -6.70
N ALA A 313 -19.08 17.54 -6.71
CA ALA A 313 -18.09 18.15 -7.59
C ALA A 313 -16.64 17.84 -7.19
N VAL A 314 -16.37 17.60 -5.90
CA VAL A 314 -15.03 17.32 -5.38
C VAL A 314 -14.75 15.81 -5.33
N VAL A 315 -15.67 15.03 -4.74
CA VAL A 315 -15.49 13.59 -4.52
C VAL A 315 -15.71 12.78 -5.80
N GLY A 316 -16.68 13.16 -6.64
CA GLY A 316 -17.00 12.46 -7.88
C GLY A 316 -17.76 11.13 -7.65
N ASP A 317 -17.47 10.11 -8.48
CA ASP A 317 -18.13 8.82 -8.42
C ASP A 317 -17.58 7.95 -7.26
N ALA A 318 -18.39 7.74 -6.23
CA ALA A 318 -18.06 6.95 -5.06
C ALA A 318 -17.67 5.50 -5.39
N HIS A 319 -18.32 4.89 -6.38
CA HIS A 319 -17.96 3.54 -6.83
C HIS A 319 -16.64 3.50 -7.60
N GLN A 320 -16.29 4.57 -8.29
CA GLN A 320 -14.98 4.72 -8.93
C GLN A 320 -13.89 4.76 -7.85
N LEU A 321 -14.11 5.56 -6.79
CA LEU A 321 -13.19 5.66 -5.67
C LEU A 321 -13.05 4.32 -4.94
N ALA A 322 -14.14 3.62 -4.67
CA ALA A 322 -14.10 2.32 -3.99
C ALA A 322 -13.39 1.22 -4.80
N ARG A 323 -13.29 1.36 -6.13
CA ARG A 323 -12.61 0.37 -6.98
C ARG A 323 -11.15 0.68 -7.25
N HIS A 324 -10.83 1.97 -7.39
CA HIS A 324 -9.53 2.40 -7.88
C HIS A 324 -8.83 3.37 -6.93
N GLY A 325 -9.53 3.84 -5.88
CA GLY A 325 -8.92 4.69 -4.86
C GLY A 325 -7.97 3.89 -4.00
N GLY A 326 -6.78 4.42 -3.77
CA GLY A 326 -5.78 3.85 -2.89
C GLY A 326 -5.93 4.28 -1.44
N GLU A 327 -5.06 3.73 -0.60
CA GLU A 327 -4.83 4.08 0.81
C GLU A 327 -6.01 3.80 1.77
N ASP A 328 -6.96 2.93 1.38
CA ASP A 328 -8.01 2.49 2.32
C ASP A 328 -7.46 1.58 3.44
N PHE A 329 -6.34 0.88 3.19
CA PHE A 329 -5.66 -0.04 4.11
C PHE A 329 -6.62 -1.05 4.77
N GLU A 330 -7.62 -1.47 4.00
CA GLU A 330 -8.47 -2.62 4.30
C GLU A 330 -7.78 -3.91 3.83
N LEU A 331 -8.27 -5.08 4.26
CA LEU A 331 -7.77 -6.37 3.78
C LEU A 331 -8.68 -6.94 2.71
N LEU A 332 -8.08 -7.41 1.62
CA LEU A 332 -8.67 -8.26 0.61
C LEU A 332 -8.16 -9.68 0.83
N PHE A 333 -9.04 -10.65 1.04
CA PHE A 333 -8.64 -12.03 1.25
C PHE A 333 -9.63 -13.03 0.63
N THR A 334 -9.15 -14.23 0.41
CA THR A 334 -9.95 -15.33 -0.15
C THR A 334 -10.18 -16.43 0.87
N VAL A 335 -11.38 -17.02 0.86
CA VAL A 335 -11.79 -18.06 1.80
C VAL A 335 -12.39 -19.23 1.04
N HIS A 336 -11.94 -20.46 1.35
CA HIS A 336 -12.49 -21.67 0.75
C HIS A 336 -13.97 -21.85 1.17
N PRO A 337 -14.90 -22.26 0.27
CA PRO A 337 -16.32 -22.37 0.55
C PRO A 337 -16.70 -23.19 1.80
N ARG A 338 -15.93 -24.24 2.13
CA ARG A 338 -16.16 -25.07 3.34
C ARG A 338 -15.95 -24.32 4.65
N ASP A 339 -15.19 -23.19 4.64
CA ASP A 339 -14.81 -22.46 5.83
C ASP A 339 -15.63 -21.18 6.04
N LEU A 340 -16.55 -20.86 5.14
CA LEU A 340 -17.40 -19.65 5.18
C LEU A 340 -18.20 -19.49 6.47
N LEU A 341 -18.68 -20.59 7.04
CA LEU A 341 -19.45 -20.56 8.29
C LEU A 341 -18.61 -20.24 9.52
N LYS A 342 -17.29 -20.32 9.41
CA LYS A 342 -16.36 -19.99 10.50
C LYS A 342 -15.95 -18.52 10.49
N LEU A 343 -16.17 -17.82 9.36
CA LEU A 343 -15.82 -16.42 9.20
C LEU A 343 -16.87 -15.56 9.94
N PRO A 344 -16.48 -14.75 10.94
CA PRO A 344 -17.41 -13.83 11.57
C PRO A 344 -17.81 -12.73 10.58
N ARG A 345 -18.98 -12.14 10.75
CA ARG A 345 -19.43 -11.02 9.92
C ARG A 345 -18.78 -9.69 10.30
N GLU A 346 -18.27 -9.62 11.52
CA GLU A 346 -17.66 -8.43 12.10
C GLU A 346 -16.63 -8.85 13.15
N LEU A 347 -15.53 -8.10 13.27
CA LEU A 347 -14.53 -8.25 14.32
C LEU A 347 -14.04 -6.86 14.73
N GLY A 348 -14.05 -6.57 16.04
CA GLY A 348 -13.60 -5.28 16.55
C GLY A 348 -14.36 -4.06 15.97
N GLY A 349 -15.65 -4.20 15.63
CA GLY A 349 -16.43 -3.13 15.00
C GLY A 349 -16.20 -2.98 13.50
N VAL A 350 -15.37 -3.83 12.89
CA VAL A 350 -15.08 -3.81 11.45
C VAL A 350 -15.81 -4.96 10.76
N ALA A 351 -16.75 -4.63 9.89
CA ALA A 351 -17.49 -5.62 9.11
C ALA A 351 -16.61 -6.25 8.02
N VAL A 352 -16.99 -7.45 7.56
CA VAL A 352 -16.41 -8.08 6.39
C VAL A 352 -17.49 -8.35 5.35
N THR A 353 -17.22 -8.03 4.09
CA THR A 353 -18.16 -8.16 2.98
C THR A 353 -17.63 -9.11 1.93
N ARG A 354 -18.44 -10.09 1.52
CA ARG A 354 -18.16 -10.91 0.35
C ARG A 354 -18.40 -10.09 -0.90
N VAL A 355 -17.35 -9.94 -1.73
CA VAL A 355 -17.40 -9.10 -2.93
C VAL A 355 -17.31 -9.89 -4.25
N GLY A 356 -16.99 -11.18 -4.20
CA GLY A 356 -16.82 -11.96 -5.43
C GLY A 356 -16.35 -13.38 -5.21
N GLU A 357 -15.79 -13.96 -6.29
CA GLU A 357 -15.31 -15.33 -6.36
C GLU A 357 -14.07 -15.43 -7.26
N ILE A 358 -13.16 -16.33 -6.91
CA ILE A 358 -11.98 -16.67 -7.70
C ILE A 358 -12.36 -17.61 -8.84
N THR A 359 -11.88 -17.31 -10.05
CA THR A 359 -12.17 -18.04 -11.29
C THR A 359 -10.89 -18.55 -11.97
N GLU A 360 -11.02 -19.25 -13.07
CA GLU A 360 -9.90 -19.68 -13.90
C GLU A 360 -9.11 -18.48 -14.46
N ALA A 361 -7.77 -18.57 -14.49
CA ALA A 361 -6.88 -17.50 -14.97
C ALA A 361 -7.26 -16.97 -16.37
N GLY A 362 -7.69 -17.86 -17.26
CA GLY A 362 -8.07 -17.51 -18.63
C GLY A 362 -9.30 -16.60 -18.75
N GLN A 363 -10.07 -16.43 -17.68
CA GLN A 363 -11.22 -15.52 -17.65
C GLN A 363 -10.81 -14.07 -17.32
N GLY A 364 -9.59 -13.84 -16.82
CA GLY A 364 -9.12 -12.53 -16.34
C GLY A 364 -9.90 -12.06 -15.12
N ILE A 365 -9.91 -10.75 -14.89
CA ILE A 365 -10.66 -10.15 -13.79
C ILE A 365 -11.89 -9.46 -14.37
N LYS A 366 -13.07 -9.81 -13.86
CA LYS A 366 -14.36 -9.29 -14.31
C LYS A 366 -15.11 -8.59 -13.20
N LEU A 367 -15.87 -7.58 -13.57
CA LEU A 367 -16.85 -6.91 -12.73
C LEU A 367 -18.26 -7.24 -13.25
N LEU A 368 -19.07 -7.87 -12.42
CA LEU A 368 -20.46 -8.17 -12.74
C LEU A 368 -21.34 -6.96 -12.43
N ARG A 369 -21.76 -6.24 -13.46
CA ARG A 369 -22.66 -5.08 -13.35
C ARG A 369 -23.99 -5.40 -14.03
N HIS A 370 -25.10 -5.34 -13.27
CA HIS A 370 -26.44 -5.67 -13.78
C HIS A 370 -26.48 -7.03 -14.50
N GLN A 371 -25.85 -8.06 -13.92
CA GLN A 371 -25.72 -9.41 -14.47
C GLN A 371 -24.88 -9.49 -15.79
N ARG A 372 -24.14 -8.44 -16.13
CA ARG A 372 -23.25 -8.43 -17.30
C ARG A 372 -21.80 -8.35 -16.83
N PRO A 373 -20.94 -9.28 -17.25
CA PRO A 373 -19.52 -9.23 -16.95
C PRO A 373 -18.82 -8.19 -17.84
N GLU A 374 -18.08 -7.29 -17.22
CA GLU A 374 -17.21 -6.31 -17.86
C GLU A 374 -15.77 -6.58 -17.44
N ASP A 375 -14.78 -6.30 -18.28
CA ASP A 375 -13.38 -6.40 -17.87
C ASP A 375 -13.06 -5.36 -16.80
N LEU A 376 -12.47 -5.79 -15.69
CA LEU A 376 -11.94 -4.90 -14.68
C LEU A 376 -10.42 -4.80 -14.86
N HIS A 377 -9.99 -3.64 -15.35
CA HIS A 377 -8.57 -3.34 -15.48
C HIS A 377 -8.03 -2.66 -14.22
N PRO A 378 -6.77 -2.94 -13.83
CA PRO A 378 -6.08 -2.18 -12.79
C PRO A 378 -6.13 -0.69 -13.13
N GLY A 379 -6.56 0.13 -12.19
CA GLY A 379 -6.70 1.58 -12.33
C GLY A 379 -6.36 2.31 -11.03
N GLY A 380 -5.61 1.65 -10.15
CA GLY A 380 -5.15 2.18 -8.88
C GLY A 380 -3.95 3.11 -9.02
N PHE A 381 -3.40 3.51 -7.90
CA PHE A 381 -2.27 4.43 -7.84
C PHE A 381 -0.99 3.79 -8.41
N ASP A 382 -0.17 4.59 -9.07
CA ASP A 382 1.18 4.23 -9.53
C ASP A 382 2.09 5.46 -9.41
N HIS A 383 3.14 5.37 -8.61
CA HIS A 383 4.07 6.48 -8.35
C HIS A 383 4.74 7.05 -9.61
N PHE A 384 4.93 6.26 -10.65
CA PHE A 384 5.65 6.65 -11.86
C PHE A 384 4.74 6.86 -13.09
N HIS A 385 3.46 6.57 -12.95
CA HIS A 385 2.42 6.82 -13.96
C HIS A 385 1.24 7.56 -13.33
N PRO A 386 1.43 8.86 -12.97
CA PRO A 386 0.32 9.64 -12.42
C PRO A 386 -0.84 9.61 -13.42
N HIS A 387 -2.04 9.29 -12.95
CA HIS A 387 -3.25 9.21 -13.75
C HIS A 387 -3.45 10.51 -14.53
N ARG A 388 -3.65 10.38 -15.84
CA ARG A 388 -4.01 11.46 -16.75
C ARG A 388 -5.43 11.96 -16.48
#